data_bb7c972cd37437365e88cbca017603ce
#
_entry.id   bb7c972cd37437365e88cbca017603ce
#
_cell.length_a   1.000
_cell.length_b   1.000
_cell.length_c   1.000
_cell.angle_alpha   90.00
_cell.angle_beta   90.00
_cell.angle_gamma   90.00
#
_symmetry.space_group_name_H-M   'P 1'
#
loop_
_entity.id
_entity.type
_entity.pdbx_description
1 polymer ?
#
loop_
_entity_poly.entity_id
_entity_poly.type
_entity_poly.pdbx_seq_one_letter_code
_entity_poly.pdbx_strand_id
1 'polypeptide(L)'
;IPADTMVNQQILMHIDNPSGRIKFKDSRKISIGICKKDIVSARAKKKGAFYNCFVIIMRINVDDDFKDIHVKIFNTGNIKIPGVQSERMFDIVISNIVVMLNARTHFKSNPVIYLRDKTQVVLINSNFNCGYYVNREKLYVILKQKYGLNCSYDPCSYPGIHVEYYYHTDQSSDDQDGMQYRNKTDNVIHVHIKIFRTGSCLILGKCSCKTIEHVYDIFKTIFKDEYQNIN
;
A
#
# COMPACT_ATOMS: atom_id res chain seq x y z
N ILE A 1 -15.10 -18.17 -16.14
CA ILE A 1 -13.88 -18.35 -16.94
C ILE A 1 -13.96 -19.77 -17.47
N PRO A 2 -13.89 -20.01 -18.78
CA PRO A 2 -13.89 -21.36 -19.35
C PRO A 2 -12.76 -22.19 -18.74
N ALA A 3 -13.00 -23.49 -18.53
CA ALA A 3 -12.08 -24.41 -17.85
C ALA A 3 -10.72 -24.58 -18.57
N ASP A 4 -10.66 -24.23 -19.84
CA ASP A 4 -9.51 -24.32 -20.73
C ASP A 4 -8.68 -23.05 -20.82
N THR A 5 -9.08 -21.98 -20.15
CA THR A 5 -8.32 -20.72 -20.12
C THR A 5 -7.35 -20.70 -18.97
N MET A 6 -6.12 -21.09 -19.20
CA MET A 6 -4.92 -21.04 -18.36
C MET A 6 -4.92 -22.02 -17.17
N VAL A 7 -3.95 -22.89 -17.18
CA VAL A 7 -3.64 -23.92 -16.17
C VAL A 7 -3.48 -23.36 -14.74
N ASN A 8 -3.38 -22.05 -14.56
CA ASN A 8 -3.12 -21.40 -13.29
C ASN A 8 -4.23 -20.42 -12.84
N GLN A 9 -5.42 -20.45 -13.44
CA GLN A 9 -6.51 -19.57 -13.06
C GLN A 9 -7.69 -20.38 -12.51
N GLN A 10 -8.06 -20.11 -11.26
CA GLN A 10 -9.24 -20.66 -10.64
C GLN A 10 -10.08 -19.54 -10.05
N ILE A 11 -11.39 -19.55 -10.32
CA ILE A 11 -12.33 -18.66 -9.62
C ILE A 11 -12.61 -19.31 -8.27
N LEU A 12 -12.09 -18.70 -7.21
CA LEU A 12 -12.26 -19.19 -5.84
C LEU A 12 -13.52 -18.67 -5.18
N MET A 13 -14.12 -17.61 -5.72
CA MET A 13 -15.36 -17.03 -5.21
C MET A 13 -16.15 -16.39 -6.34
N HIS A 14 -17.37 -16.83 -6.50
CA HIS A 14 -18.32 -16.26 -7.43
C HIS A 14 -19.38 -15.45 -6.69
N ILE A 15 -19.70 -14.27 -7.20
CA ILE A 15 -20.81 -13.45 -6.70
C ILE A 15 -21.93 -13.61 -7.67
N ASP A 16 -23.02 -14.14 -7.18
CA ASP A 16 -24.26 -14.19 -7.93
C ASP A 16 -25.28 -13.28 -7.26
N ASN A 17 -25.64 -12.21 -7.96
CA ASN A 17 -26.76 -11.36 -7.61
C ASN A 17 -27.64 -11.15 -8.86
N PRO A 18 -28.49 -12.12 -9.18
CA PRO A 18 -29.30 -12.08 -10.38
C PRO A 18 -30.29 -10.90 -10.39
N SER A 19 -30.63 -10.32 -9.25
CA SER A 19 -31.53 -9.16 -9.17
C SER A 19 -30.84 -7.83 -9.57
N GLY A 20 -29.54 -7.84 -9.83
CA GLY A 20 -28.76 -6.64 -10.18
C GLY A 20 -28.64 -5.59 -9.06
N ARG A 21 -29.39 -5.75 -7.96
CA ARG A 21 -29.36 -4.82 -6.84
C ARG A 21 -28.27 -5.22 -5.86
N ILE A 22 -27.24 -4.38 -5.79
CA ILE A 22 -26.09 -4.60 -4.94
C ILE A 22 -26.47 -4.40 -3.47
N LYS A 23 -26.37 -5.46 -2.66
CA LYS A 23 -26.54 -5.40 -1.21
C LYS A 23 -25.18 -5.25 -0.53
N PHE A 24 -25.15 -4.59 0.61
CA PHE A 24 -23.93 -4.36 1.39
C PHE A 24 -23.16 -5.65 1.75
N LYS A 25 -23.88 -6.77 1.88
CA LYS A 25 -23.28 -8.07 2.23
C LYS A 25 -22.89 -8.92 1.02
N ASP A 26 -23.09 -8.45 -0.20
CA ASP A 26 -22.73 -9.19 -1.39
C ASP A 26 -21.20 -9.37 -1.44
N SER A 27 -20.77 -10.59 -1.60
CA SER A 27 -19.35 -10.90 -1.80
C SER A 27 -18.94 -10.54 -3.22
N ARG A 28 -18.05 -9.57 -3.39
CA ARG A 28 -17.57 -9.08 -4.71
C ARG A 28 -16.08 -9.26 -4.83
N LYS A 29 -15.62 -10.47 -4.54
CA LYS A 29 -14.23 -10.81 -4.56
C LYS A 29 -14.01 -12.07 -5.36
N ILE A 30 -13.19 -11.98 -6.37
CA ILE A 30 -12.73 -13.12 -7.18
C ILE A 30 -11.23 -13.29 -6.90
N SER A 31 -10.82 -14.54 -6.67
CA SER A 31 -9.40 -14.91 -6.64
C SER A 31 -9.08 -15.69 -7.90
N ILE A 32 -7.99 -15.33 -8.56
CA ILE A 32 -7.48 -15.98 -9.75
C ILE A 32 -6.14 -16.60 -9.41
N GLY A 33 -6.00 -17.91 -9.59
CA GLY A 33 -4.84 -18.69 -9.17
C GLY A 33 -5.02 -19.38 -7.83
N ILE A 34 -4.18 -20.37 -7.54
CA ILE A 34 -4.16 -21.17 -6.32
C ILE A 34 -2.97 -20.78 -5.47
N CYS A 35 -3.16 -20.61 -4.17
CA CYS A 35 -2.06 -20.36 -3.24
C CYS A 35 -1.94 -21.42 -2.15
N LYS A 36 -0.76 -21.49 -1.54
CA LYS A 36 -0.51 -22.40 -0.42
C LYS A 36 -1.54 -22.25 0.71
N LYS A 37 -2.04 -21.03 0.93
CA LYS A 37 -3.09 -20.74 1.92
C LYS A 37 -4.43 -21.36 1.56
N ASP A 38 -4.74 -21.47 0.28
CA ASP A 38 -6.00 -22.06 -0.19
C ASP A 38 -6.01 -23.57 0.03
N ILE A 39 -4.83 -24.18 -0.03
CA ILE A 39 -4.66 -25.63 0.18
C ILE A 39 -4.64 -25.97 1.69
N VAL A 40 -4.01 -25.12 2.50
CA VAL A 40 -3.76 -25.40 3.93
C VAL A 40 -4.88 -24.89 4.84
N SER A 41 -5.61 -23.85 4.44
CA SER A 41 -6.62 -23.19 5.27
C SER A 41 -8.00 -23.22 4.65
N ALA A 42 -8.80 -24.21 5.01
CA ALA A 42 -10.25 -24.27 4.68
C ALA A 42 -11.07 -23.15 5.36
N ARG A 43 -10.47 -22.33 6.21
CA ARG A 43 -11.11 -21.21 6.92
C ARG A 43 -10.91 -19.88 6.22
N ALA A 44 -11.34 -19.77 4.98
CA ALA A 44 -11.42 -18.47 4.34
C ALA A 44 -12.48 -17.61 5.04
N LYS A 45 -12.08 -16.64 5.86
CA LYS A 45 -13.00 -15.60 6.34
C LYS A 45 -13.57 -14.88 5.12
N LYS A 46 -14.86 -14.98 4.90
CA LYS A 46 -15.57 -14.22 3.86
C LYS A 46 -15.41 -12.72 4.18
N LYS A 47 -14.44 -12.08 3.58
CA LYS A 47 -14.27 -10.62 3.66
C LYS A 47 -15.07 -10.02 2.51
N GLY A 48 -16.12 -9.26 2.81
CA GLY A 48 -16.87 -8.48 1.83
C GLY A 48 -15.99 -7.41 1.19
N ALA A 49 -16.31 -7.02 -0.03
CA ALA A 49 -15.78 -5.81 -0.66
C ALA A 49 -16.69 -4.61 -0.32
N PHE A 50 -16.18 -3.38 -0.53
CA PHE A 50 -17.01 -2.18 -0.45
C PHE A 50 -18.15 -2.26 -1.50
N TYR A 51 -19.30 -1.63 -1.20
CA TYR A 51 -20.49 -1.68 -2.06
C TYR A 51 -20.26 -1.13 -3.48
N ASN A 52 -19.29 -0.23 -3.65
CA ASN A 52 -18.95 0.41 -4.93
C ASN A 52 -17.68 -0.16 -5.58
N CYS A 53 -17.21 -1.31 -5.13
CA CYS A 53 -15.92 -1.86 -5.54
C CYS A 53 -16.04 -3.37 -5.82
N PHE A 54 -15.47 -3.80 -6.93
CA PHE A 54 -15.21 -5.19 -7.26
C PHE A 54 -13.73 -5.49 -7.02
N VAL A 55 -13.43 -6.60 -6.36
CA VAL A 55 -12.03 -6.96 -6.03
C VAL A 55 -11.65 -8.24 -6.76
N ILE A 56 -10.57 -8.16 -7.54
CA ILE A 56 -9.89 -9.31 -8.13
C ILE A 56 -8.61 -9.55 -7.34
N ILE A 57 -8.39 -10.77 -6.90
CA ILE A 57 -7.09 -11.22 -6.39
C ILE A 57 -6.44 -12.04 -7.48
N MET A 58 -5.33 -11.52 -8.00
CA MET A 58 -4.57 -12.16 -9.05
C MET A 58 -3.29 -12.72 -8.46
N ARG A 59 -2.99 -13.98 -8.77
CA ARG A 59 -1.68 -14.53 -8.53
C ARG A 59 -0.87 -14.40 -9.79
N ILE A 60 0.21 -13.66 -9.72
CA ILE A 60 1.16 -13.44 -10.81
C ILE A 60 2.52 -14.00 -10.46
N ASN A 61 3.24 -14.46 -11.48
CA ASN A 61 4.65 -14.81 -11.36
C ASN A 61 5.49 -13.61 -11.79
N VAL A 62 6.38 -13.16 -10.91
CA VAL A 62 7.35 -12.10 -11.19
C VAL A 62 8.71 -12.61 -10.72
N ASP A 63 9.65 -12.77 -11.64
CA ASP A 63 11.01 -13.24 -11.35
C ASP A 63 11.04 -14.54 -10.52
N ASP A 64 10.25 -15.53 -10.97
CA ASP A 64 10.07 -16.85 -10.35
C ASP A 64 9.44 -16.85 -8.94
N ASP A 65 8.98 -15.69 -8.49
CA ASP A 65 8.22 -15.55 -7.24
C ASP A 65 6.73 -15.28 -7.53
N PHE A 66 5.86 -16.01 -6.83
CA PHE A 66 4.42 -15.86 -6.97
C PHE A 66 3.88 -14.85 -5.94
N LYS A 67 3.24 -13.79 -6.45
CA LYS A 67 2.66 -12.71 -5.62
C LYS A 67 1.16 -12.57 -5.83
N ASP A 68 0.44 -12.40 -4.70
CA ASP A 68 -0.99 -12.09 -4.72
C ASP A 68 -1.19 -10.58 -4.81
N ILE A 69 -1.77 -10.13 -5.91
CA ILE A 69 -2.07 -8.72 -6.14
C ILE A 69 -3.58 -8.49 -6.07
N HIS A 70 -3.97 -7.51 -5.28
CA HIS A 70 -5.35 -7.09 -5.13
C HIS A 70 -5.67 -5.96 -6.09
N VAL A 71 -6.52 -6.22 -7.07
CA VAL A 71 -7.02 -5.21 -8.00
C VAL A 71 -8.42 -4.80 -7.56
N LYS A 72 -8.62 -3.53 -7.27
CA LYS A 72 -9.91 -2.95 -6.89
C LYS A 72 -10.45 -2.11 -8.03
N ILE A 73 -11.57 -2.53 -8.60
CA ILE A 73 -12.25 -1.83 -9.69
C ILE A 73 -13.49 -1.16 -9.11
N PHE A 74 -13.56 0.15 -9.22
CA PHE A 74 -14.66 0.95 -8.70
C PHE A 74 -15.72 1.19 -9.80
N ASN A 75 -16.95 1.45 -9.40
CA ASN A 75 -18.06 1.77 -10.30
C ASN A 75 -17.83 3.04 -11.13
N THR A 76 -16.91 3.91 -10.71
CA THR A 76 -16.44 5.10 -11.45
C THR A 76 -15.46 4.78 -12.59
N GLY A 77 -15.09 3.51 -12.77
CA GLY A 77 -14.04 3.09 -13.70
C GLY A 77 -12.62 3.22 -13.15
N ASN A 78 -12.43 3.79 -11.97
CA ASN A 78 -11.10 3.88 -11.35
C ASN A 78 -10.62 2.49 -10.90
N ILE A 79 -9.35 2.22 -11.11
CA ILE A 79 -8.68 0.99 -10.69
C ILE A 79 -7.61 1.33 -9.66
N LYS A 80 -7.59 0.63 -8.52
CA LYS A 80 -6.53 0.74 -7.52
C LYS A 80 -5.84 -0.60 -7.35
N ILE A 81 -4.52 -0.60 -7.44
CA ILE A 81 -3.67 -1.79 -7.35
C ILE A 81 -2.67 -1.57 -6.22
N PRO A 82 -3.00 -1.91 -4.98
CA PRO A 82 -2.06 -1.81 -3.86
C PRO A 82 -1.03 -2.93 -3.92
N GLY A 83 0.19 -2.66 -3.42
CA GLY A 83 1.25 -3.64 -3.26
C GLY A 83 2.10 -3.88 -4.51
N VAL A 84 2.02 -3.01 -5.51
CA VAL A 84 2.93 -3.02 -6.66
C VAL A 84 4.32 -2.58 -6.22
N GLN A 85 5.33 -3.39 -6.53
CA GLN A 85 6.72 -3.16 -6.11
C GLN A 85 7.65 -2.78 -7.26
N SER A 86 7.22 -2.99 -8.52
CA SER A 86 8.01 -2.66 -9.71
C SER A 86 7.10 -2.34 -10.91
N GLU A 87 7.63 -1.61 -11.89
CA GLU A 87 6.92 -1.35 -13.15
C GLU A 87 6.59 -2.65 -13.89
N ARG A 88 7.52 -3.62 -13.91
CA ARG A 88 7.28 -4.93 -14.53
C ARG A 88 6.09 -5.65 -13.91
N MET A 89 5.98 -5.64 -12.57
CA MET A 89 4.83 -6.21 -11.86
C MET A 89 3.54 -5.49 -12.27
N PHE A 90 3.57 -4.16 -12.35
CA PHE A 90 2.44 -3.35 -12.75
C PHE A 90 1.99 -3.69 -14.17
N ASP A 91 2.91 -3.76 -15.12
CA ASP A 91 2.62 -4.06 -16.53
C ASP A 91 2.01 -5.46 -16.70
N ILE A 92 2.49 -6.46 -15.97
CA ILE A 92 1.90 -7.82 -15.95
C ILE A 92 0.45 -7.77 -15.45
N VAL A 93 0.19 -7.06 -14.36
CA VAL A 93 -1.17 -6.94 -13.79
C VAL A 93 -2.09 -6.24 -14.77
N ILE A 94 -1.70 -5.10 -15.31
CA ILE A 94 -2.51 -4.33 -16.26
C ILE A 94 -2.80 -5.13 -17.53
N SER A 95 -1.80 -5.79 -18.10
CA SER A 95 -1.97 -6.63 -19.30
C SER A 95 -3.01 -7.74 -19.05
N ASN A 96 -2.91 -8.42 -17.90
CA ASN A 96 -3.88 -9.45 -17.54
C ASN A 96 -5.31 -8.88 -17.36
N ILE A 97 -5.45 -7.70 -16.76
CA ILE A 97 -6.76 -7.04 -16.60
C ILE A 97 -7.35 -6.71 -17.97
N VAL A 98 -6.57 -6.10 -18.85
CA VAL A 98 -7.01 -5.71 -20.21
C VAL A 98 -7.43 -6.95 -21.01
N VAL A 99 -6.63 -8.01 -21.01
CA VAL A 99 -6.95 -9.28 -21.68
C VAL A 99 -8.24 -9.88 -21.12
N MET A 100 -8.38 -9.92 -19.80
CA MET A 100 -9.55 -10.51 -19.14
C MET A 100 -10.83 -9.72 -19.41
N LEU A 101 -10.77 -8.40 -19.46
CA LEU A 101 -11.92 -7.56 -19.78
C LEU A 101 -12.31 -7.71 -21.26
N ASN A 102 -11.34 -7.67 -22.17
CA ASN A 102 -11.59 -7.79 -23.60
C ASN A 102 -12.06 -9.19 -24.05
N ALA A 103 -11.80 -10.21 -23.24
CA ALA A 103 -12.35 -11.54 -23.49
C ALA A 103 -13.90 -11.61 -23.33
N ARG A 104 -14.53 -10.57 -22.80
CA ARG A 104 -15.99 -10.50 -22.63
C ARG A 104 -16.66 -9.91 -23.85
N THR A 105 -17.83 -10.46 -24.20
CA THR A 105 -18.59 -10.09 -25.38
C THR A 105 -18.96 -8.60 -25.46
N HIS A 106 -19.19 -7.97 -24.30
CA HIS A 106 -19.54 -6.54 -24.22
C HIS A 106 -18.44 -5.60 -24.69
N PHE A 107 -17.18 -6.03 -24.68
CA PHE A 107 -16.04 -5.21 -25.08
C PHE A 107 -15.49 -5.53 -26.47
N LYS A 108 -16.10 -6.47 -27.23
CA LYS A 108 -15.61 -6.85 -28.55
C LYS A 108 -15.69 -5.70 -29.58
N SER A 109 -16.75 -4.90 -29.48
CA SER A 109 -16.96 -3.74 -30.39
C SER A 109 -16.27 -2.47 -29.92
N ASN A 110 -15.93 -2.38 -28.63
CA ASN A 110 -15.23 -1.23 -28.04
C ASN A 110 -14.21 -1.74 -27.01
N PRO A 111 -13.01 -2.11 -27.45
CA PRO A 111 -12.03 -2.75 -26.58
C PRO A 111 -11.54 -1.79 -25.50
N VAL A 112 -11.34 -2.34 -24.31
CA VAL A 112 -10.70 -1.65 -23.18
C VAL A 112 -9.21 -1.49 -23.49
N ILE A 113 -8.72 -0.27 -23.37
CA ILE A 113 -7.31 0.08 -23.53
C ILE A 113 -6.78 0.69 -22.24
N TYR A 114 -5.50 0.49 -21.99
CA TYR A 114 -4.81 1.12 -20.88
C TYR A 114 -4.25 2.48 -21.27
N LEU A 115 -4.55 3.52 -20.49
CA LEU A 115 -4.02 4.88 -20.66
C LEU A 115 -2.93 5.15 -19.63
N ARG A 116 -1.67 5.08 -20.05
CA ARG A 116 -0.52 5.22 -19.13
C ARG A 116 -0.44 6.62 -18.50
N ASP A 117 -0.81 7.65 -19.23
CA ASP A 117 -0.85 9.05 -18.78
C ASP A 117 -1.87 9.32 -17.66
N LYS A 118 -2.84 8.42 -17.46
CA LYS A 118 -3.83 8.49 -16.37
C LYS A 118 -3.42 7.73 -15.13
N THR A 119 -2.23 7.13 -15.12
CA THR A 119 -1.72 6.35 -13.99
C THR A 119 -0.91 7.24 -13.06
N GLN A 120 -1.13 7.09 -11.77
CA GLN A 120 -0.39 7.81 -10.74
C GLN A 120 -0.10 6.92 -9.54
N VAL A 121 1.05 7.14 -8.92
CA VAL A 121 1.38 6.57 -7.61
C VAL A 121 0.66 7.38 -6.54
N VAL A 122 -0.26 6.74 -5.81
CA VAL A 122 -1.11 7.40 -4.80
C VAL A 122 -0.46 7.38 -3.43
N LEU A 123 0.28 6.31 -3.13
CA LEU A 123 0.92 6.10 -1.84
C LEU A 123 2.11 5.17 -2.01
N ILE A 124 3.23 5.53 -1.40
CA ILE A 124 4.35 4.62 -1.16
C ILE A 124 4.32 4.21 0.31
N ASN A 125 4.46 2.91 0.57
CA ASN A 125 4.61 2.35 1.90
C ASN A 125 5.92 1.57 1.94
N SER A 126 6.85 2.03 2.75
CA SER A 126 8.15 1.40 2.96
C SER A 126 8.28 0.96 4.42
N ASN A 127 9.10 -0.04 4.68
CA ASN A 127 9.39 -0.49 6.03
C ASN A 127 10.87 -0.80 6.22
N PHE A 128 11.34 -0.64 7.45
CA PHE A 128 12.64 -1.09 7.89
C PHE A 128 12.59 -1.52 9.36
N ASN A 129 13.68 -2.09 9.86
CA ASN A 129 13.83 -2.43 11.26
C ASN A 129 15.17 -1.89 11.77
N CYS A 130 15.18 -1.20 12.91
CA CYS A 130 16.39 -0.67 13.51
C CYS A 130 17.29 -1.75 14.16
N GLY A 131 16.77 -2.98 14.31
CA GLY A 131 17.53 -4.13 14.81
C GLY A 131 17.50 -4.36 16.32
N TYR A 132 16.78 -3.51 17.07
CA TYR A 132 16.67 -3.61 18.51
C TYR A 132 15.28 -3.18 19.03
N TYR A 133 14.97 -3.48 20.27
CA TYR A 133 13.74 -3.04 20.92
C TYR A 133 13.85 -1.56 21.31
N VAL A 134 12.79 -0.81 21.01
CA VAL A 134 12.75 0.64 21.23
C VAL A 134 11.89 0.99 22.44
N ASN A 135 12.46 1.73 23.38
CA ASN A 135 11.70 2.41 24.42
C ASN A 135 10.94 3.59 23.80
N ARG A 136 9.67 3.37 23.48
CA ARG A 136 8.84 4.34 22.75
C ARG A 136 8.55 5.61 23.54
N GLU A 137 8.46 5.52 24.87
CA GLU A 137 8.21 6.68 25.75
C GLU A 137 9.40 7.63 25.70
N LYS A 138 10.60 7.11 25.88
CA LYS A 138 11.84 7.91 25.79
C LYS A 138 12.01 8.47 24.38
N LEU A 139 11.86 7.64 23.35
CA LEU A 139 12.01 8.10 21.97
C LEU A 139 11.00 9.19 21.61
N TYR A 140 9.73 9.06 22.05
CA TYR A 140 8.71 10.08 21.83
C TYR A 140 9.12 11.45 22.37
N VAL A 141 9.66 11.48 23.61
CA VAL A 141 10.14 12.70 24.25
C VAL A 141 11.31 13.30 23.45
N ILE A 142 12.27 12.46 23.06
CA ILE A 142 13.44 12.87 22.27
C ILE A 142 13.04 13.45 20.92
N LEU A 143 12.18 12.77 20.17
CA LEU A 143 11.70 13.24 18.87
C LEU A 143 11.01 14.60 18.98
N LYS A 144 10.22 14.81 20.02
CA LYS A 144 9.48 16.04 20.24
C LYS A 144 10.34 17.18 20.75
N GLN A 145 11.21 16.92 21.74
CA GLN A 145 11.95 17.99 22.44
C GLN A 145 13.30 18.29 21.78
N LYS A 146 14.05 17.25 21.37
CA LYS A 146 15.37 17.43 20.76
C LYS A 146 15.31 17.69 19.27
N TYR A 147 14.46 16.92 18.55
CA TYR A 147 14.35 17.02 17.08
C TYR A 147 13.20 17.91 16.61
N GLY A 148 12.34 18.40 17.51
CA GLY A 148 11.23 19.29 17.17
C GLY A 148 10.15 18.70 16.28
N LEU A 149 10.14 17.36 16.07
CA LEU A 149 9.24 16.71 15.15
C LEU A 149 7.81 16.66 15.70
N ASN A 150 6.83 16.79 14.79
CA ASN A 150 5.43 16.63 15.13
C ASN A 150 5.15 15.13 15.34
N CYS A 151 4.96 14.73 16.59
CA CYS A 151 4.72 13.33 16.92
C CYS A 151 3.66 13.15 18.00
N SER A 152 2.96 12.02 17.93
CA SER A 152 1.97 11.58 18.89
C SER A 152 2.21 10.14 19.31
N TYR A 153 1.97 9.86 20.60
CA TYR A 153 2.07 8.53 21.16
C TYR A 153 1.00 8.33 22.22
N ASP A 154 0.05 7.45 21.92
CA ASP A 154 -0.98 7.00 22.85
C ASP A 154 -1.06 5.47 22.78
N PRO A 155 -0.41 4.76 23.71
CA PRO A 155 -0.35 3.30 23.70
C PRO A 155 -1.71 2.62 23.87
N CYS A 156 -2.71 3.32 24.40
CA CYS A 156 -4.07 2.79 24.55
C CYS A 156 -4.81 2.73 23.22
N SER A 157 -4.60 3.72 22.37
CA SER A 157 -5.25 3.82 21.05
C SER A 157 -4.46 3.13 19.95
N TYR A 158 -3.12 3.27 19.96
CA TYR A 158 -2.24 2.75 18.93
C TYR A 158 -0.85 2.39 19.47
N PRO A 159 -0.33 1.19 19.18
CA PRO A 159 0.92 0.71 19.79
C PRO A 159 2.20 1.35 19.26
N GLY A 160 2.16 2.15 18.20
CA GLY A 160 3.32 2.83 17.60
C GLY A 160 3.36 4.31 17.89
N ILE A 161 4.57 4.89 17.93
CA ILE A 161 4.72 6.34 17.82
C ILE A 161 4.33 6.74 16.40
N HIS A 162 3.51 7.76 16.26
CA HIS A 162 3.19 8.37 14.98
C HIS A 162 3.95 9.68 14.85
N VAL A 163 4.77 9.81 13.81
CA VAL A 163 5.51 11.02 13.47
C VAL A 163 5.03 11.54 12.13
N GLU A 164 4.82 12.84 12.05
CA GLU A 164 4.55 13.57 10.82
C GLU A 164 5.81 14.35 10.44
N TYR A 165 6.37 14.00 9.30
CA TYR A 165 7.54 14.65 8.73
C TYR A 165 7.10 15.50 7.54
N TYR A 166 7.44 16.78 7.57
CA TYR A 166 7.12 17.74 6.52
C TYR A 166 8.33 17.94 5.62
N TYR A 167 8.30 17.36 4.43
CA TYR A 167 9.35 17.49 3.45
C TYR A 167 9.08 18.68 2.52
N HIS A 168 9.96 19.69 2.53
CA HIS A 168 9.84 20.92 1.75
C HIS A 168 10.54 20.73 0.41
N THR A 169 9.79 20.72 -0.71
CA THR A 169 10.34 20.44 -2.04
C THR A 169 11.17 21.57 -2.64
N ASP A 170 11.10 22.75 -2.04
CA ASP A 170 11.85 23.97 -2.37
C ASP A 170 13.16 24.11 -1.60
N GLN A 171 13.42 23.23 -0.65
CA GLN A 171 14.65 23.21 0.13
C GLN A 171 15.60 22.11 -0.33
N SER A 172 16.91 22.30 -0.07
CA SER A 172 17.91 21.26 -0.29
C SER A 172 17.72 20.09 0.70
N SER A 173 18.28 18.93 0.37
CA SER A 173 18.23 17.77 1.27
C SER A 173 18.85 18.03 2.64
N ASP A 174 19.87 18.87 2.69
CA ASP A 174 20.63 19.17 3.92
C ASP A 174 19.89 20.16 4.84
N ASP A 175 18.95 20.93 4.29
CA ASP A 175 18.17 21.93 5.03
C ASP A 175 16.83 21.39 5.54
N GLN A 176 16.52 20.12 5.30
CA GLN A 176 15.26 19.49 5.71
C GLN A 176 15.26 19.18 7.21
N ASP A 177 14.42 19.85 7.98
CA ASP A 177 14.25 19.61 9.42
C ASP A 177 13.01 18.78 9.79
N GLY A 178 12.12 18.55 8.81
CA GLY A 178 10.88 17.81 8.99
C GLY A 178 9.79 18.56 9.74
N MET A 179 9.98 19.85 10.02
CA MET A 179 9.05 20.66 10.79
C MET A 179 7.97 21.29 9.89
N GLN A 180 6.81 21.54 10.49
CA GLN A 180 5.73 22.29 9.86
C GLN A 180 5.97 23.79 10.06
N TYR A 181 6.23 24.53 8.98
CA TYR A 181 6.28 25.98 9.04
C TYR A 181 4.88 26.60 9.03
N ARG A 182 4.74 27.74 9.75
CA ARG A 182 3.46 28.44 9.87
C ARG A 182 2.95 29.03 8.54
N ASN A 183 3.85 29.35 7.64
CA ASN A 183 3.50 29.83 6.31
C ASN A 183 3.30 28.59 5.42
N LYS A 184 2.04 28.24 5.14
CA LYS A 184 1.69 27.20 4.19
C LYS A 184 2.27 27.55 2.82
N THR A 185 3.37 26.95 2.48
CA THR A 185 3.81 26.88 1.09
C THR A 185 3.16 25.65 0.46
N ASP A 186 2.68 25.75 -0.77
CA ASP A 186 2.05 24.64 -1.50
C ASP A 186 3.04 23.49 -1.83
N ASN A 187 4.30 23.65 -1.42
CA ASN A 187 5.44 22.78 -1.76
C ASN A 187 5.84 21.84 -0.61
N VAL A 188 4.87 21.38 0.19
CA VAL A 188 5.14 20.48 1.33
C VAL A 188 4.54 19.11 1.10
N ILE A 189 5.39 18.10 1.21
CA ILE A 189 4.99 16.69 1.17
C ILE A 189 4.90 16.17 2.61
N HIS A 190 3.74 15.64 2.97
CA HIS A 190 3.54 14.99 4.27
C HIS A 190 3.96 13.53 4.21
N VAL A 191 4.92 13.15 5.04
CA VAL A 191 5.38 11.78 5.21
C VAL A 191 5.09 11.35 6.64
N HIS A 192 4.42 10.21 6.77
CA HIS A 192 4.08 9.64 8.07
C HIS A 192 5.05 8.52 8.42
N ILE A 193 5.58 8.54 9.62
CA ILE A 193 6.44 7.48 10.15
C ILE A 193 5.74 6.84 11.35
N LYS A 194 5.76 5.52 11.41
CA LYS A 194 5.24 4.75 12.55
C LYS A 194 6.33 3.88 13.12
N ILE A 195 6.62 4.04 14.41
CA ILE A 195 7.72 3.37 15.10
C ILE A 195 7.15 2.45 16.16
N PHE A 196 7.49 1.16 16.08
CA PHE A 196 6.99 0.14 17.01
C PHE A 196 8.07 -0.31 18.00
N ARG A 197 7.63 -0.86 19.12
CA ARG A 197 8.52 -1.40 20.17
C ARG A 197 9.54 -2.40 19.63
N THR A 198 9.17 -3.21 18.65
CA THR A 198 10.04 -4.23 18.04
C THR A 198 11.15 -3.66 17.15
N GLY A 199 11.31 -2.34 17.08
CA GLY A 199 12.21 -1.68 16.15
C GLY A 199 11.70 -1.61 14.71
N SER A 200 10.54 -2.18 14.44
CA SER A 200 9.90 -2.06 13.13
C SER A 200 9.38 -0.66 12.90
N CYS A 201 9.69 -0.09 11.74
CA CYS A 201 9.30 1.25 11.34
C CYS A 201 8.60 1.20 9.98
N LEU A 202 7.56 2.02 9.81
CA LEU A 202 6.87 2.22 8.53
C LEU A 202 7.03 3.67 8.11
N ILE A 203 7.32 3.90 6.83
CA ILE A 203 7.34 5.24 6.21
C ILE A 203 6.29 5.26 5.11
N LEU A 204 5.34 6.18 5.20
CA LEU A 204 4.17 6.26 4.33
C LEU A 204 4.03 7.68 3.77
N GLY A 205 3.84 7.81 2.46
CA GLY A 205 3.58 9.12 1.89
C GLY A 205 3.13 9.08 0.43
N LYS A 206 2.44 10.13 0.01
CA LYS A 206 2.24 10.42 -1.41
C LYS A 206 3.44 11.25 -1.89
N CYS A 207 4.53 10.57 -2.18
CA CYS A 207 5.83 11.19 -2.48
C CYS A 207 6.65 10.33 -3.45
N SER A 208 7.86 10.77 -3.76
CA SER A 208 8.83 10.00 -4.55
C SER A 208 9.61 9.00 -3.68
N CYS A 209 10.25 8.01 -4.32
CA CYS A 209 11.18 7.12 -3.62
C CYS A 209 12.34 7.91 -2.99
N LYS A 210 12.86 8.94 -3.66
CA LYS A 210 13.91 9.81 -3.12
C LYS A 210 13.52 10.47 -1.80
N THR A 211 12.26 10.93 -1.68
CA THR A 211 11.74 11.49 -0.43
C THR A 211 11.69 10.44 0.69
N ILE A 212 11.28 9.21 0.37
CA ILE A 212 11.28 8.10 1.34
C ILE A 212 12.69 7.75 1.80
N GLU A 213 13.65 7.68 0.88
CA GLU A 213 15.06 7.41 1.15
C GLU A 213 15.66 8.48 2.06
N HIS A 214 15.39 9.76 1.77
CA HIS A 214 15.82 10.87 2.62
C HIS A 214 15.27 10.75 4.05
N VAL A 215 13.97 10.53 4.22
CA VAL A 215 13.36 10.35 5.54
C VAL A 215 13.92 9.11 6.26
N TYR A 216 14.19 8.04 5.52
CA TYR A 216 14.86 6.85 6.07
C TYR A 216 16.24 7.18 6.62
N ASP A 217 17.07 7.93 5.89
CA ASP A 217 18.42 8.26 6.33
C ASP A 217 18.42 9.15 7.58
N ILE A 218 17.48 10.09 7.68
CA ILE A 218 17.29 10.90 8.90
C ILE A 218 16.94 9.99 10.09
N PHE A 219 15.95 9.13 9.97
CA PHE A 219 15.56 8.26 11.08
C PHE A 219 16.64 7.24 11.43
N LYS A 220 17.37 6.72 10.45
CA LYS A 220 18.54 5.87 10.67
C LYS A 220 19.60 6.59 11.51
N THR A 221 19.87 7.86 11.25
CA THR A 221 20.79 8.69 12.03
C THR A 221 20.26 8.89 13.45
N ILE A 222 18.99 9.28 13.61
CA ILE A 222 18.35 9.44 14.93
C ILE A 222 18.46 8.14 15.76
N PHE A 223 18.13 6.99 15.17
CA PHE A 223 18.21 5.71 15.87
C PHE A 223 19.64 5.34 16.28
N LYS A 224 20.63 5.70 15.47
CA LYS A 224 22.05 5.49 15.79
C LYS A 224 22.49 6.39 16.93
N ASP A 225 22.20 7.69 16.86
CA ASP A 225 22.66 8.69 17.82
C ASP A 225 22.00 8.51 19.19
N GLU A 226 20.73 8.10 19.21
CA GLU A 226 19.96 7.93 20.44
C GLU A 226 19.98 6.49 20.98
N TYR A 227 20.71 5.57 20.38
CA TYR A 227 20.71 4.14 20.75
C TYR A 227 20.81 3.90 22.25
N GLN A 228 21.77 4.55 22.92
CA GLN A 228 21.98 4.39 24.38
C GLN A 228 20.82 4.91 25.22
N ASN A 229 20.03 5.83 24.69
CA ASN A 229 18.92 6.46 25.39
C ASN A 229 17.62 5.67 25.26
N ILE A 230 17.45 4.94 24.14
CA ILE A 230 16.16 4.35 23.72
C ILE A 230 16.16 2.82 23.66
N ASN A 231 17.32 2.18 23.84
CA ASN A 231 17.41 0.73 23.87
C ASN A 231 17.05 0.17 25.25
#